data_89264c87c0292a5e8078368f89da343a
#
_entry.id   89264c87c0292a5e8078368f89da343a
#
_cell.length_a   1.000
_cell.length_b   1.000
_cell.length_c   1.000
_cell.angle_alpha   90.00
_cell.angle_beta   90.00
_cell.angle_gamma   90.00
#
_symmetry.space_group_name_H-M   'P 1'
#
loop_
_entity.id
_entity.type
_entity.pdbx_description
1 polymer ?
#
loop_
_entity_poly.entity_id
_entity_poly.type
_entity_poly.pdbx_seq_one_letter_code
_entity_poly.pdbx_strand_id
1 'polypeptide(L)'
;MSQQMHEINCKDCYLEMMFDSDRFCFTCENCQGTYILLTPQCRIMKIGIELEGGWYNYPANESEPARPLMSYSWHNDTSVEGLEIGSCGDCEYCNDGCSEDCENGDGHAGEIVSYPMWVNDVDDSYSKQWHEWTKRFYPQEHNSDCGAHFHISFDNIQAFEFLCTKEFFDHFQRELYRWGVRANIKNSDFWSRLRGDNTMCRTTFRGSEQLYTENDSYPDCRYSILNFQYHKHGTLEFRILPVFDDVNIYIKAVQVCMDITQKYLDKMA
;
A
#
# COMPACT_ATOMS: atom_id res chain seq x y z
N MET A 1 -4.62 -3.68 26.26
CA MET A 1 -4.65 -3.77 24.79
C MET A 1 -5.96 -4.43 24.40
N SER A 2 -6.90 -3.70 23.83
CA SER A 2 -8.15 -4.28 23.33
C SER A 2 -7.85 -4.84 21.94
N GLN A 3 -7.63 -6.14 21.85
CA GLN A 3 -7.68 -6.84 20.59
C GLN A 3 -9.07 -6.57 19.98
N GLN A 4 -9.13 -5.93 18.83
CA GLN A 4 -10.30 -6.04 17.97
C GLN A 4 -10.34 -7.48 17.48
N MET A 5 -11.04 -8.33 18.24
CA MET A 5 -11.39 -9.66 17.78
C MET A 5 -12.31 -9.49 16.58
N HIS A 6 -11.93 -10.05 15.44
CA HIS A 6 -12.84 -10.14 14.32
C HIS A 6 -14.01 -11.04 14.76
N GLU A 7 -15.21 -10.50 14.77
CA GLU A 7 -16.44 -11.26 14.99
C GLU A 7 -16.56 -12.27 13.87
N ILE A 8 -16.43 -13.56 14.20
CA ILE A 8 -16.67 -14.66 13.28
C ILE A 8 -17.97 -15.31 13.70
N ASN A 9 -18.91 -15.38 12.78
CA ASN A 9 -20.19 -16.02 13.02
C ASN A 9 -20.15 -17.49 12.59
N CYS A 10 -20.76 -18.36 13.40
CA CYS A 10 -20.94 -19.76 13.09
C CYS A 10 -21.77 -19.93 11.82
N LYS A 11 -21.31 -20.75 10.89
CA LYS A 11 -22.03 -21.01 9.63
C LYS A 11 -23.39 -21.66 9.80
N ASP A 12 -23.54 -22.46 10.87
CA ASP A 12 -24.74 -23.25 11.11
C ASP A 12 -25.76 -22.56 12.04
N CYS A 13 -25.23 -21.73 12.98
CA CYS A 13 -26.06 -21.10 14.00
C CYS A 13 -26.21 -19.60 13.82
N TYR A 14 -25.35 -18.98 13.00
CA TYR A 14 -25.23 -17.50 12.81
C TYR A 14 -24.92 -16.72 14.10
N LEU A 15 -24.49 -17.41 15.15
CA LEU A 15 -24.09 -16.81 16.41
C LEU A 15 -22.61 -16.50 16.40
N GLU A 16 -22.23 -15.45 17.14
CA GLU A 16 -20.83 -15.09 17.34
C GLU A 16 -20.06 -16.25 17.96
N MET A 17 -18.86 -16.52 17.47
CA MET A 17 -18.00 -17.59 17.95
C MET A 17 -16.96 -17.04 18.91
N MET A 18 -16.72 -17.76 20.00
CA MET A 18 -15.69 -17.44 20.98
C MET A 18 -14.33 -17.95 20.53
N PHE A 19 -13.33 -17.08 20.61
CA PHE A 19 -11.93 -17.42 20.30
C PHE A 19 -11.26 -18.10 21.51
N ASP A 20 -10.80 -19.32 21.30
CA ASP A 20 -9.99 -20.06 22.27
C ASP A 20 -8.51 -19.84 21.93
N SER A 21 -7.84 -19.01 22.75
CA SER A 21 -6.43 -18.65 22.56
C SER A 21 -5.47 -19.82 22.78
N ASP A 22 -5.86 -20.83 23.57
CA ASP A 22 -5.01 -21.98 23.88
C ASP A 22 -5.01 -23.01 22.75
N ARG A 23 -6.12 -23.06 22.00
CA ARG A 23 -6.30 -23.98 20.86
C ARG A 23 -6.20 -23.29 19.50
N PHE A 24 -6.07 -21.97 19.47
CA PHE A 24 -6.13 -21.17 18.24
C PHE A 24 -7.33 -21.56 17.36
N CYS A 25 -8.49 -21.65 17.95
CA CYS A 25 -9.72 -21.99 17.25
C CYS A 25 -10.88 -21.11 17.71
N PHE A 26 -11.89 -20.99 16.84
CA PHE A 26 -13.18 -20.43 17.21
C PHE A 26 -14.15 -21.57 17.53
N THR A 27 -14.84 -21.47 18.66
CA THR A 27 -15.81 -22.44 19.10
C THR A 27 -17.18 -21.80 19.17
N CYS A 28 -18.18 -22.45 18.59
CA CYS A 28 -19.56 -22.06 18.72
C CYS A 28 -20.15 -22.73 19.99
N GLU A 29 -20.59 -21.94 20.95
CA GLU A 29 -21.18 -22.44 22.20
C GLU A 29 -22.49 -23.21 21.96
N ASN A 30 -23.23 -22.88 20.89
CA ASN A 30 -24.52 -23.50 20.61
C ASN A 30 -24.40 -24.88 19.95
N CYS A 31 -23.62 -25.01 18.88
CA CYS A 31 -23.51 -26.28 18.16
C CYS A 31 -22.22 -27.05 18.47
N GLN A 32 -21.36 -26.53 19.33
CA GLN A 32 -20.01 -27.05 19.63
C GLN A 32 -19.11 -27.20 18.38
N GLY A 33 -19.51 -26.61 17.27
CA GLY A 33 -18.70 -26.55 16.06
C GLY A 33 -17.40 -25.85 16.34
N THR A 34 -16.29 -26.53 16.08
CA THR A 34 -14.95 -25.94 16.23
C THR A 34 -14.39 -25.66 14.86
N TYR A 35 -14.11 -24.37 14.57
CA TYR A 35 -13.37 -23.98 13.40
C TYR A 35 -11.91 -23.77 13.83
N ILE A 36 -11.09 -24.76 13.54
CA ILE A 36 -9.65 -24.65 13.74
C ILE A 36 -9.17 -23.61 12.74
N LEU A 37 -8.64 -22.49 13.26
CA LEU A 37 -7.73 -21.71 12.45
C LEU A 37 -6.57 -22.67 12.19
N LEU A 38 -6.53 -23.22 10.97
CA LEU A 38 -5.30 -23.79 10.44
C LEU A 38 -4.22 -22.81 10.79
N THR A 39 -3.11 -23.28 11.36
CA THR A 39 -1.94 -22.51 11.81
C THR A 39 -1.91 -21.14 11.14
N PRO A 40 -1.88 -20.03 11.89
CA PRO A 40 -2.07 -18.71 11.33
C PRO A 40 -1.08 -18.55 10.18
N GLN A 41 -1.57 -18.73 8.98
CA GLN A 41 -0.79 -18.48 7.78
C GLN A 41 -0.80 -16.97 7.68
N CYS A 42 0.26 -16.31 8.10
CA CYS A 42 0.43 -14.88 8.00
C CYS A 42 0.29 -14.43 6.53
N ARG A 43 -0.93 -14.40 6.02
CA ARG A 43 -1.23 -14.11 4.60
C ARG A 43 -1.54 -12.64 4.42
N ILE A 44 -1.03 -12.10 3.32
CA ILE A 44 -1.42 -10.76 2.87
C ILE A 44 -2.90 -10.81 2.51
N MET A 45 -3.69 -9.92 3.11
CA MET A 45 -5.15 -9.87 2.95
C MET A 45 -5.61 -8.71 2.09
N LYS A 46 -5.13 -7.51 2.40
CA LYS A 46 -5.56 -6.29 1.71
C LYS A 46 -4.39 -5.45 1.29
N ILE A 47 -4.63 -4.63 0.26
CA ILE A 47 -3.71 -3.61 -0.23
C ILE A 47 -4.42 -2.27 -0.24
N GLY A 48 -3.74 -1.22 0.22
CA GLY A 48 -4.05 0.19 -0.01
C GLY A 48 -2.95 0.81 -0.85
N ILE A 49 -3.27 1.73 -1.73
CA ILE A 49 -2.32 2.37 -2.66
C ILE A 49 -2.37 3.87 -2.47
N GLU A 50 -1.22 4.50 -2.37
CA GLU A 50 -1.00 5.94 -2.31
C GLU A 50 -0.15 6.35 -3.51
N LEU A 51 -0.66 7.25 -4.35
CA LEU A 51 0.00 7.74 -5.54
C LEU A 51 0.23 9.23 -5.42
N GLU A 52 1.47 9.66 -5.39
CA GLU A 52 1.88 11.05 -5.42
C GLU A 52 2.18 11.47 -6.86
N GLY A 53 1.74 12.66 -7.26
CA GLY A 53 2.02 13.15 -8.61
C GLY A 53 1.06 14.22 -9.08
N GLY A 54 0.94 14.34 -10.39
CA GLY A 54 0.09 15.31 -11.06
C GLY A 54 -0.89 14.68 -12.03
N TRP A 55 -2.07 15.28 -12.09
CA TRP A 55 -3.14 14.91 -13.00
C TRP A 55 -3.62 16.15 -13.75
N TYR A 56 -3.77 16.07 -15.08
CA TYR A 56 -4.30 17.17 -15.89
C TYR A 56 -5.76 17.50 -15.57
N ASN A 57 -6.52 16.53 -15.09
CA ASN A 57 -7.86 16.69 -14.57
C ASN A 57 -8.01 15.79 -13.35
N TYR A 58 -8.87 16.16 -12.40
CA TYR A 58 -9.24 15.24 -11.34
C TYR A 58 -9.75 13.93 -11.96
N PRO A 59 -9.14 12.78 -11.62
CA PRO A 59 -9.67 11.51 -12.09
C PRO A 59 -11.11 11.36 -11.65
N ALA A 60 -12.00 10.91 -12.56
CA ALA A 60 -13.39 10.71 -12.21
C ALA A 60 -13.52 9.73 -11.04
N ASN A 61 -14.02 10.24 -9.91
CA ASN A 61 -14.24 9.44 -8.71
C ASN A 61 -15.66 8.86 -8.79
N GLU A 62 -15.77 7.57 -9.04
CA GLU A 62 -17.06 6.90 -9.11
C GLU A 62 -17.57 6.65 -7.69
N SER A 63 -18.38 7.57 -7.19
CA SER A 63 -19.07 7.47 -5.89
C SER A 63 -20.34 6.61 -5.95
N GLU A 64 -20.55 5.83 -7.00
CA GLU A 64 -21.69 4.95 -7.08
C GLU A 64 -21.65 3.89 -5.97
N PRO A 65 -22.79 3.67 -5.27
CA PRO A 65 -22.86 2.68 -4.20
C PRO A 65 -22.47 1.26 -4.62
N ALA A 66 -22.54 0.96 -5.94
CA ALA A 66 -22.17 -0.33 -6.50
C ALA A 66 -20.66 -0.53 -6.72
N ARG A 67 -19.85 0.53 -6.64
CA ARG A 67 -18.40 0.48 -6.87
C ARG A 67 -17.61 1.35 -5.87
N PRO A 68 -17.81 1.21 -4.55
CA PRO A 68 -17.07 2.01 -3.57
C PRO A 68 -15.56 1.82 -3.66
N LEU A 69 -15.10 0.73 -4.28
CA LEU A 69 -13.70 0.39 -4.43
C LEU A 69 -13.00 1.15 -5.59
N MET A 70 -13.76 1.89 -6.42
CA MET A 70 -13.22 2.76 -7.48
C MET A 70 -13.18 4.23 -7.05
N SER A 71 -13.31 4.51 -5.74
CA SER A 71 -13.15 5.84 -5.17
C SER A 71 -11.77 6.03 -4.57
N TYR A 72 -11.42 7.28 -4.29
CA TYR A 72 -10.16 7.68 -3.66
C TYR A 72 -10.39 8.84 -2.70
N SER A 73 -9.43 9.03 -1.77
CA SER A 73 -9.27 10.27 -1.02
C SER A 73 -8.19 11.11 -1.66
N TRP A 74 -8.43 12.42 -1.79
CA TRP A 74 -7.44 13.38 -2.25
C TRP A 74 -6.78 14.07 -1.06
N HIS A 75 -5.46 14.20 -1.10
CA HIS A 75 -4.68 14.92 -0.09
C HIS A 75 -3.72 15.89 -0.77
N ASN A 76 -3.66 17.10 -0.24
CA ASN A 76 -2.59 18.02 -0.60
C ASN A 76 -1.30 17.48 0.02
N ASP A 77 -0.29 17.21 -0.82
CA ASP A 77 1.01 16.77 -0.37
C ASP A 77 2.08 17.77 -0.80
N THR A 78 2.81 18.30 0.19
CA THR A 78 3.89 19.25 -0.05
C THR A 78 5.12 18.62 -0.71
N SER A 79 5.22 17.28 -0.73
CA SER A 79 6.32 16.58 -1.42
C SER A 79 6.24 16.72 -2.94
N VAL A 80 5.07 17.06 -3.48
CA VAL A 80 4.84 17.30 -4.91
C VAL A 80 4.79 18.78 -5.26
N GLU A 81 5.11 19.67 -4.31
CA GLU A 81 5.26 21.11 -4.57
C GLU A 81 6.35 21.35 -5.62
N GLY A 82 6.01 22.12 -6.66
CA GLY A 82 6.94 22.39 -7.77
C GLY A 82 6.84 21.40 -8.93
N LEU A 83 5.89 20.46 -8.89
CA LEU A 83 5.53 19.71 -10.07
C LEU A 83 4.79 20.65 -11.02
N GLU A 84 5.45 21.04 -12.12
CA GLU A 84 4.83 21.83 -13.18
C GLU A 84 3.89 20.91 -13.97
N ILE A 85 2.62 20.89 -13.59
CA ILE A 85 1.60 20.25 -14.39
C ILE A 85 1.28 21.20 -15.52
N GLY A 86 1.57 20.76 -16.74
CA GLY A 86 1.55 21.60 -17.93
C GLY A 86 0.28 22.47 -18.00
N SER A 87 0.51 23.76 -18.21
CA SER A 87 -0.56 24.69 -18.58
C SER A 87 -1.29 24.12 -19.79
N CYS A 88 -2.60 24.31 -19.87
CA CYS A 88 -3.37 23.95 -21.04
C CYS A 88 -2.72 24.61 -22.28
N GLY A 89 -1.96 23.80 -23.05
CA GLY A 89 -1.11 24.29 -24.14
C GLY A 89 -1.83 25.04 -25.27
N ASP A 90 -3.16 25.16 -25.20
CA ASP A 90 -4.01 25.77 -26.22
C ASP A 90 -4.95 26.87 -25.67
N CYS A 91 -4.74 27.35 -24.44
CA CYS A 91 -5.56 28.43 -23.91
C CYS A 91 -4.97 29.78 -24.30
N GLU A 92 -5.54 30.47 -25.28
CA GLU A 92 -5.16 31.84 -25.68
C GLU A 92 -5.22 32.87 -24.53
N TYR A 93 -5.80 32.50 -23.38
CA TYR A 93 -6.01 33.35 -22.21
C TYR A 93 -5.02 33.11 -21.08
N CYS A 94 -4.22 32.03 -21.12
CA CYS A 94 -3.31 31.64 -20.03
C CYS A 94 -1.86 31.96 -20.36
N ASN A 95 -1.53 33.23 -20.60
CA ASN A 95 -0.15 33.64 -20.84
C ASN A 95 0.74 33.64 -19.57
N ASP A 96 0.16 33.55 -18.35
CA ASP A 96 0.87 33.67 -17.08
C ASP A 96 0.44 32.63 -16.03
N GLY A 97 -0.07 31.47 -16.45
CA GLY A 97 -0.61 30.44 -15.58
C GLY A 97 -2.15 30.38 -15.67
N CYS A 98 -2.70 29.17 -15.62
CA CYS A 98 -4.15 29.00 -15.63
C CYS A 98 -4.76 29.60 -14.37
N SER A 99 -5.77 30.47 -14.54
CA SER A 99 -6.62 30.94 -13.44
C SER A 99 -7.60 29.84 -13.01
N GLU A 100 -8.16 29.95 -11.80
CA GLU A 100 -9.17 29.05 -11.25
C GLU A 100 -10.42 28.92 -12.16
N ASP A 101 -10.56 29.78 -13.15
CA ASP A 101 -11.68 29.83 -14.11
C ASP A 101 -11.35 29.15 -15.45
N CYS A 102 -10.21 28.48 -15.60
CA CYS A 102 -9.86 27.82 -16.86
C CYS A 102 -10.63 26.50 -17.02
N GLU A 103 -11.67 26.48 -17.86
CA GLU A 103 -12.48 25.28 -18.13
C GLU A 103 -11.70 24.11 -18.75
N ASN A 104 -10.45 24.32 -19.19
CA ASN A 104 -9.58 23.31 -19.83
C ASN A 104 -8.59 22.63 -18.90
N GLY A 105 -8.83 22.69 -17.59
CA GLY A 105 -8.18 21.82 -16.64
C GLY A 105 -6.91 22.42 -16.04
N ASP A 106 -7.05 22.93 -14.82
CA ASP A 106 -5.92 23.09 -13.93
C ASP A 106 -5.39 21.71 -13.60
N GLY A 107 -4.12 21.46 -13.91
CA GLY A 107 -3.46 20.26 -13.41
C GLY A 107 -3.41 20.29 -11.88
N HIS A 108 -3.66 19.16 -11.26
CA HIS A 108 -3.69 19.00 -9.81
C HIS A 108 -2.50 18.17 -9.36
N ALA A 109 -1.65 18.74 -8.51
CA ALA A 109 -0.58 18.03 -7.83
C ALA A 109 -1.02 17.65 -6.42
N GLY A 110 -0.71 16.41 -6.00
CA GLY A 110 -1.08 15.93 -4.67
C GLY A 110 -0.93 14.43 -4.53
N GLU A 111 -1.70 13.87 -3.63
CA GLU A 111 -1.73 12.44 -3.34
C GLU A 111 -3.15 11.88 -3.51
N ILE A 112 -3.25 10.75 -4.18
CA ILE A 112 -4.49 9.97 -4.29
C ILE A 112 -4.32 8.69 -3.46
N VAL A 113 -5.23 8.46 -2.52
CA VAL A 113 -5.21 7.30 -1.62
C VAL A 113 -6.43 6.41 -1.88
N SER A 114 -6.21 5.13 -2.13
CA SER A 114 -7.27 4.15 -2.33
C SER A 114 -7.90 3.70 -1.02
N TYR A 115 -9.15 3.21 -1.09
CA TYR A 115 -9.65 2.34 -0.04
C TYR A 115 -8.92 0.98 -0.05
N PRO A 116 -8.84 0.28 1.11
CA PRO A 116 -8.21 -1.04 1.17
C PRO A 116 -8.96 -2.06 0.30
N MET A 117 -8.26 -2.67 -0.64
CA MET A 117 -8.77 -3.68 -1.57
C MET A 117 -8.26 -5.07 -1.19
N TRP A 118 -9.03 -6.13 -1.45
CA TRP A 118 -8.59 -7.49 -1.21
C TRP A 118 -7.55 -7.93 -2.24
N VAL A 119 -6.50 -8.63 -1.76
CA VAL A 119 -5.43 -9.17 -2.63
C VAL A 119 -5.72 -10.61 -3.03
N ASN A 120 -6.26 -11.38 -2.08
CA ASN A 120 -6.56 -12.79 -2.26
C ASN A 120 -8.06 -13.00 -2.34
N ASP A 121 -8.50 -13.59 -3.40
CA ASP A 121 -9.90 -13.90 -3.60
C ASP A 121 -10.13 -15.35 -3.94
N VAL A 122 -11.24 -15.86 -3.43
CA VAL A 122 -11.81 -17.13 -3.84
C VAL A 122 -12.28 -17.05 -5.31
N ASP A 123 -12.40 -15.81 -5.84
CA ASP A 123 -12.87 -15.53 -7.19
C ASP A 123 -11.96 -14.48 -7.83
N ASP A 124 -11.29 -14.81 -8.93
CA ASP A 124 -10.30 -13.99 -9.68
C ASP A 124 -10.71 -12.53 -9.97
N SER A 125 -11.96 -12.17 -9.68
CA SER A 125 -12.51 -10.84 -9.95
C SER A 125 -11.94 -9.75 -9.04
N TYR A 126 -11.66 -10.04 -7.78
CA TYR A 126 -11.18 -9.04 -6.81
C TYR A 126 -9.67 -8.85 -6.85
N SER A 127 -8.90 -9.90 -7.14
CA SER A 127 -7.44 -9.78 -7.29
C SER A 127 -7.02 -8.80 -8.39
N LYS A 128 -7.90 -8.54 -9.35
CA LYS A 128 -7.69 -7.59 -10.45
C LYS A 128 -8.09 -6.17 -10.09
N GLN A 129 -8.87 -5.96 -9.02
CA GLN A 129 -9.47 -4.68 -8.71
C GLN A 129 -8.43 -3.61 -8.40
N TRP A 130 -7.40 -3.94 -7.62
CA TRP A 130 -6.33 -2.99 -7.34
C TRP A 130 -5.49 -2.68 -8.59
N HIS A 131 -5.36 -3.61 -9.55
CA HIS A 131 -4.73 -3.34 -10.86
C HIS A 131 -5.53 -2.31 -11.66
N GLU A 132 -6.86 -2.49 -11.72
CA GLU A 132 -7.76 -1.58 -12.44
C GLU A 132 -7.77 -0.20 -11.80
N TRP A 133 -7.85 -0.16 -10.45
CA TRP A 133 -7.76 1.08 -9.69
C TRP A 133 -6.46 1.81 -9.99
N THR A 134 -5.33 1.11 -9.89
CA THR A 134 -4.01 1.69 -10.14
C THR A 134 -3.91 2.25 -11.55
N LYS A 135 -4.34 1.50 -12.57
CA LYS A 135 -4.30 1.96 -13.96
C LYS A 135 -5.16 3.20 -14.19
N ARG A 136 -6.29 3.27 -13.53
CA ARG A 136 -7.23 4.37 -13.67
C ARG A 136 -6.72 5.67 -13.05
N PHE A 137 -6.10 5.57 -11.87
CA PHE A 137 -5.73 6.70 -11.04
C PHE A 137 -4.22 7.00 -11.07
N TYR A 138 -3.47 6.35 -11.93
CA TYR A 138 -2.03 6.56 -12.05
C TYR A 138 -1.73 8.00 -12.48
N PRO A 139 -0.76 8.69 -11.84
CA PRO A 139 -0.44 10.07 -12.19
C PRO A 139 0.12 10.17 -13.61
N GLN A 140 -0.17 11.28 -14.26
CA GLN A 140 0.28 11.58 -15.63
C GLN A 140 1.61 12.33 -15.63
N GLU A 141 1.86 13.09 -14.53
CA GLU A 141 3.10 13.81 -14.32
C GLU A 141 3.71 13.44 -12.97
N HIS A 142 5.03 13.35 -12.92
CA HIS A 142 5.76 13.03 -11.69
C HIS A 142 7.21 13.52 -11.78
N ASN A 143 7.87 13.65 -10.63
CA ASN A 143 9.28 13.93 -10.50
C ASN A 143 9.95 12.92 -9.54
N SER A 144 11.23 13.12 -9.21
CA SER A 144 11.99 12.22 -8.32
C SER A 144 11.46 12.18 -6.88
N ASP A 145 10.71 13.19 -6.46
CA ASP A 145 10.18 13.30 -5.11
C ASP A 145 8.87 12.51 -4.96
N CYS A 146 8.13 12.35 -6.07
CA CYS A 146 6.89 11.59 -6.09
C CYS A 146 7.12 10.11 -5.77
N GLY A 147 6.38 9.60 -4.79
CA GLY A 147 6.33 8.20 -4.41
C GLY A 147 5.06 7.50 -4.90
N ALA A 148 5.17 6.21 -5.10
CA ALA A 148 4.01 5.35 -5.32
C ALA A 148 4.03 4.28 -4.22
N HIS A 149 3.48 4.66 -3.07
CA HIS A 149 3.49 3.85 -1.87
C HIS A 149 2.34 2.83 -1.91
N PHE A 150 2.50 1.75 -1.19
CA PHE A 150 1.38 0.86 -0.94
C PHE A 150 1.49 0.21 0.43
N HIS A 151 0.34 -0.10 0.99
CA HIS A 151 0.17 -0.71 2.30
C HIS A 151 -0.39 -2.11 2.15
N ILE A 152 0.10 -3.06 2.92
CA ILE A 152 -0.52 -4.38 3.03
C ILE A 152 -0.91 -4.67 4.47
N SER A 153 -2.03 -5.37 4.64
CA SER A 153 -2.44 -5.95 5.92
C SER A 153 -2.42 -7.47 5.86
N PHE A 154 -2.37 -8.10 7.03
CA PHE A 154 -2.26 -9.55 7.16
C PHE A 154 -3.47 -10.10 7.91
N ASP A 155 -3.75 -11.40 7.71
CA ASP A 155 -4.75 -12.15 8.47
C ASP A 155 -4.31 -12.41 9.92
N ASN A 156 -3.01 -12.27 10.19
CA ASN A 156 -2.42 -12.49 11.50
C ASN A 156 -1.41 -11.41 11.86
N ILE A 157 -1.56 -10.88 13.06
CA ILE A 157 -0.69 -9.87 13.67
C ILE A 157 0.76 -10.34 13.80
N GLN A 158 1.01 -11.64 13.99
CA GLN A 158 2.35 -12.21 14.11
C GLN A 158 3.20 -11.96 12.85
N ALA A 159 2.57 -11.71 11.70
CA ALA A 159 3.31 -11.34 10.50
C ALA A 159 4.23 -10.13 10.73
N PHE A 160 3.78 -9.16 11.53
CA PHE A 160 4.60 -7.97 11.84
C PHE A 160 5.84 -8.33 12.67
N GLU A 161 5.74 -9.25 13.62
CA GLU A 161 6.86 -9.70 14.43
C GLU A 161 7.89 -10.43 13.57
N PHE A 162 7.45 -11.28 12.64
CA PHE A 162 8.33 -11.97 11.70
C PHE A 162 8.99 -11.03 10.68
N LEU A 163 8.27 -10.01 10.23
CA LEU A 163 8.75 -9.10 9.21
C LEU A 163 9.58 -7.93 9.78
N CYS A 164 9.30 -7.47 11.00
CA CYS A 164 10.03 -6.35 11.60
C CYS A 164 11.39 -6.80 12.14
N THR A 165 12.20 -7.37 11.26
CA THR A 165 13.54 -7.90 11.56
C THR A 165 14.54 -7.39 10.52
N LYS A 166 15.80 -7.23 10.97
CA LYS A 166 16.88 -6.88 10.04
C LYS A 166 17.06 -7.94 8.95
N GLU A 167 16.83 -9.19 9.28
CA GLU A 167 16.94 -10.31 8.34
C GLU A 167 15.93 -10.18 7.18
N PHE A 168 14.67 -9.90 7.48
CA PHE A 168 13.67 -9.67 6.44
C PHE A 168 14.01 -8.41 5.63
N PHE A 169 14.41 -7.33 6.29
CA PHE A 169 14.76 -6.08 5.62
C PHE A 169 15.87 -6.28 4.59
N ASP A 170 16.97 -6.92 4.99
CA ASP A 170 18.09 -7.23 4.09
C ASP A 170 17.70 -8.22 3.00
N HIS A 171 16.85 -9.19 3.33
CA HIS A 171 16.31 -10.15 2.36
C HIS A 171 15.46 -9.45 1.30
N PHE A 172 14.52 -8.61 1.74
CA PHE A 172 13.61 -7.87 0.85
C PHE A 172 14.39 -6.98 -0.12
N GLN A 173 15.31 -6.15 0.40
CA GLN A 173 16.13 -5.25 -0.43
C GLN A 173 16.94 -6.04 -1.48
N ARG A 174 17.55 -7.14 -1.09
CA ARG A 174 18.34 -8.00 -1.99
C ARG A 174 17.49 -8.64 -3.08
N GLU A 175 16.32 -9.17 -2.75
CA GLU A 175 15.44 -9.81 -3.73
C GLU A 175 14.83 -8.80 -4.70
N LEU A 176 14.45 -7.62 -4.20
CA LEU A 176 13.96 -6.53 -5.04
C LEU A 176 15.05 -6.01 -6.00
N TYR A 177 16.30 -5.89 -5.51
CA TYR A 177 17.45 -5.57 -6.37
C TYR A 177 17.63 -6.60 -7.50
N ARG A 178 17.59 -7.89 -7.16
CA ARG A 178 17.70 -8.98 -8.14
C ARG A 178 16.59 -8.95 -9.17
N TRP A 179 15.38 -8.64 -8.73
CA TRP A 179 14.27 -8.46 -9.65
C TRP A 179 14.50 -7.26 -10.59
N GLY A 180 14.86 -6.11 -10.07
CA GLY A 180 15.11 -4.89 -10.86
C GLY A 180 16.15 -5.12 -11.95
N VAL A 181 17.24 -5.85 -11.62
CA VAL A 181 18.27 -6.24 -12.62
C VAL A 181 17.69 -7.16 -13.69
N ARG A 182 16.97 -8.22 -13.30
CA ARG A 182 16.37 -9.17 -14.26
C ARG A 182 15.31 -8.52 -15.16
N ALA A 183 14.50 -7.64 -14.59
CA ALA A 183 13.46 -6.89 -15.31
C ALA A 183 14.03 -5.74 -16.14
N ASN A 184 15.33 -5.48 -16.02
CA ASN A 184 16.03 -4.40 -16.73
C ASN A 184 15.40 -3.02 -16.47
N ILE A 185 15.05 -2.76 -15.20
CA ILE A 185 14.46 -1.49 -14.79
C ILE A 185 15.41 -0.34 -15.12
N LYS A 186 14.93 0.67 -15.85
CA LYS A 186 15.72 1.84 -16.28
C LYS A 186 15.46 3.08 -15.45
N ASN A 187 14.41 3.06 -14.60
CA ASN A 187 14.04 4.20 -13.76
C ASN A 187 15.15 4.48 -12.73
N SER A 188 15.72 5.68 -12.76
CA SER A 188 16.83 6.12 -11.90
C SER A 188 16.40 6.23 -10.44
N ASP A 189 15.16 6.66 -10.20
CA ASP A 189 14.63 6.90 -8.86
C ASP A 189 14.39 5.58 -8.12
N PHE A 190 13.97 4.53 -8.84
CA PHE A 190 13.92 3.17 -8.28
C PHE A 190 15.30 2.75 -7.74
N TRP A 191 16.37 2.97 -8.51
CA TRP A 191 17.71 2.60 -8.09
C TRP A 191 18.25 3.50 -6.97
N SER A 192 17.93 4.80 -6.99
CA SER A 192 18.27 5.75 -5.94
C SER A 192 17.64 5.36 -4.61
N ARG A 193 16.32 5.08 -4.61
CA ARG A 193 15.59 4.63 -3.43
C ARG A 193 16.14 3.30 -2.89
N LEU A 194 16.43 2.35 -3.78
CA LEU A 194 16.93 1.02 -3.40
C LEU A 194 18.36 1.07 -2.80
N ARG A 195 19.18 2.05 -3.19
CA ARG A 195 20.51 2.29 -2.59
C ARG A 195 20.47 3.14 -1.32
N GLY A 196 19.37 3.80 -1.03
CA GLY A 196 19.23 4.72 0.09
C GLY A 196 19.77 6.13 -0.18
N ASP A 197 19.92 6.49 -1.46
CA ASP A 197 20.35 7.84 -1.89
C ASP A 197 19.19 8.85 -1.77
N ASN A 198 17.95 8.38 -1.55
CA ASN A 198 16.76 9.21 -1.38
C ASN A 198 16.50 9.46 0.11
N THR A 199 16.34 10.73 0.51
CA THR A 199 16.13 11.12 1.92
C THR A 199 14.77 10.70 2.47
N MET A 200 13.76 10.58 1.61
CA MET A 200 12.40 10.16 1.96
C MET A 200 12.21 8.64 1.94
N CYS A 201 13.29 7.89 1.57
CA CYS A 201 13.24 6.44 1.43
C CYS A 201 14.58 5.83 1.87
N ARG A 202 14.78 5.70 3.18
CA ARG A 202 16.05 5.24 3.77
C ARG A 202 16.12 3.73 3.83
N THR A 203 17.30 3.17 3.54
CA THR A 203 17.56 1.72 3.57
C THR A 203 18.08 1.23 4.93
N THR A 204 17.92 2.02 5.99
CA THR A 204 18.40 1.65 7.33
C THR A 204 17.26 1.05 8.14
N PHE A 205 17.43 -0.19 8.59
CA PHE A 205 16.54 -0.82 9.56
C PHE A 205 16.76 -0.19 10.94
N ARG A 206 15.70 0.29 11.58
CA ARG A 206 15.76 1.00 12.87
C ARG A 206 15.35 0.18 14.09
N GLY A 207 15.19 -1.13 13.92
CA GLY A 207 14.84 -2.03 15.02
C GLY A 207 13.33 -2.25 15.17
N SER A 208 12.98 -3.11 16.13
CA SER A 208 11.59 -3.47 16.43
C SER A 208 10.80 -2.33 17.10
N GLU A 209 11.46 -1.26 17.52
CA GLU A 209 10.79 -0.06 18.06
C GLU A 209 9.76 0.53 17.09
N GLN A 210 9.93 0.31 15.77
CA GLN A 210 8.96 0.71 14.76
C GLN A 210 7.56 0.14 14.98
N LEU A 211 7.44 -1.03 15.64
CA LEU A 211 6.15 -1.65 15.94
C LEU A 211 5.38 -0.94 17.07
N TYR A 212 6.07 -0.18 17.91
CA TYR A 212 5.54 0.28 19.20
C TYR A 212 5.42 1.82 19.32
N THR A 213 5.65 2.57 18.25
CA THR A 213 5.51 4.02 18.26
C THR A 213 4.04 4.43 18.22
N GLU A 214 3.38 4.39 19.39
CA GLU A 214 1.93 4.65 19.52
C GLU A 214 1.55 6.13 19.34
N ASN A 215 2.45 7.07 19.66
CA ASN A 215 2.06 8.46 19.87
C ASN A 215 2.79 9.48 19.00
N ASP A 216 3.68 9.06 18.14
CA ASP A 216 4.37 9.98 17.25
C ASP A 216 3.66 10.02 15.90
N SER A 217 3.04 11.16 15.59
CA SER A 217 2.36 11.35 14.30
C SER A 217 3.34 11.26 13.12
N TYR A 218 4.62 11.52 13.37
CA TYR A 218 5.67 11.54 12.34
C TYR A 218 7.00 10.98 12.85
N PRO A 219 7.09 9.68 13.21
CA PRO A 219 8.34 9.11 13.67
C PRO A 219 9.38 9.14 12.54
N ASP A 220 10.63 9.38 12.88
CA ASP A 220 11.77 9.36 11.94
C ASP A 220 11.86 8.07 11.12
N CYS A 221 11.36 6.95 11.66
CA CYS A 221 11.34 5.65 10.99
C CYS A 221 10.37 5.58 9.82
N ARG A 222 9.41 6.51 9.70
CA ARG A 222 8.45 6.54 8.57
C ARG A 222 9.12 6.64 7.20
N TYR A 223 10.32 7.23 7.14
CA TYR A 223 11.10 7.36 5.92
C TYR A 223 11.94 6.12 5.57
N SER A 224 11.63 4.97 6.14
CA SER A 224 12.24 3.69 5.77
C SER A 224 11.59 3.13 4.51
N ILE A 225 12.34 2.35 3.72
CA ILE A 225 11.81 1.60 2.55
C ILE A 225 10.66 0.68 2.93
N LEU A 226 10.67 0.18 4.18
CA LEU A 226 9.59 -0.58 4.82
C LEU A 226 9.22 0.15 6.10
N ASN A 227 8.00 0.65 6.17
CA ASN A 227 7.49 1.37 7.33
C ASN A 227 6.39 0.54 8.00
N PHE A 228 6.65 0.11 9.24
CA PHE A 228 5.74 -0.73 10.01
C PHE A 228 4.73 0.15 10.75
N GLN A 229 3.56 0.36 10.16
CA GLN A 229 2.49 1.18 10.74
C GLN A 229 1.48 0.33 11.53
N TYR A 230 1.96 -0.65 12.27
CA TYR A 230 1.12 -1.59 12.98
C TYR A 230 0.10 -0.93 13.91
N HIS A 231 0.55 -0.02 14.78
CA HIS A 231 -0.34 0.62 15.77
C HIS A 231 -1.32 1.63 15.16
N LYS A 232 -0.92 2.29 14.09
CA LYS A 232 -1.73 3.35 13.48
C LYS A 232 -2.76 2.80 12.49
N HIS A 233 -2.34 1.91 11.62
CA HIS A 233 -3.15 1.44 10.48
C HIS A 233 -3.26 -0.08 10.38
N GLY A 234 -2.51 -0.85 11.18
CA GLY A 234 -2.43 -2.31 11.05
C GLY A 234 -1.80 -2.75 9.73
N THR A 235 -0.87 -1.97 9.19
CA THR A 235 -0.30 -2.19 7.86
C THR A 235 1.24 -2.14 7.86
N LEU A 236 1.82 -2.81 6.87
CA LEU A 236 3.19 -2.61 6.42
C LEU A 236 3.14 -1.75 5.15
N GLU A 237 3.76 -0.58 5.19
CA GLU A 237 3.89 0.35 4.08
C GLU A 237 5.21 0.12 3.34
N PHE A 238 5.14 0.07 2.02
CA PHE A 238 6.28 0.00 1.12
C PHE A 238 6.48 1.37 0.48
N ARG A 239 7.54 2.07 0.87
CA ARG A 239 7.88 3.41 0.36
C ARG A 239 8.96 3.36 -0.74
N ILE A 240 9.46 2.16 -1.04
CA ILE A 240 10.59 1.95 -1.96
C ILE A 240 10.27 2.28 -3.41
N LEU A 241 9.01 2.23 -3.81
CA LEU A 241 8.64 2.39 -5.21
C LEU A 241 8.48 3.88 -5.58
N PRO A 242 9.15 4.36 -6.64
CA PRO A 242 8.83 5.63 -7.25
C PRO A 242 7.58 5.51 -8.12
N VAL A 243 7.08 6.62 -8.60
CA VAL A 243 6.21 6.62 -9.77
C VAL A 243 7.05 6.22 -11.00
N PHE A 244 6.60 5.24 -11.76
CA PHE A 244 7.24 4.79 -12.99
C PHE A 244 6.53 5.41 -14.20
N ASP A 245 7.25 5.62 -15.30
CA ASP A 245 6.64 6.08 -16.56
C ASP A 245 5.61 5.07 -17.12
N ASP A 246 5.72 3.79 -16.76
CA ASP A 246 4.78 2.73 -17.14
C ASP A 246 4.11 2.12 -15.91
N VAL A 247 2.81 2.33 -15.79
CA VAL A 247 1.98 1.77 -14.71
C VAL A 247 2.08 0.24 -14.59
N ASN A 248 2.33 -0.48 -15.69
CA ASN A 248 2.47 -1.93 -15.64
C ASN A 248 3.76 -2.35 -14.94
N ILE A 249 4.82 -1.54 -15.03
CA ILE A 249 6.05 -1.75 -14.27
C ILE A 249 5.77 -1.57 -12.78
N TYR A 250 5.02 -0.53 -12.38
CA TYR A 250 4.60 -0.31 -11.00
C TYR A 250 3.79 -1.49 -10.46
N ILE A 251 2.73 -1.89 -11.18
CA ILE A 251 1.88 -3.04 -10.80
C ILE A 251 2.74 -4.29 -10.59
N LYS A 252 3.68 -4.53 -11.51
CA LYS A 252 4.58 -5.68 -11.39
C LYS A 252 5.53 -5.56 -10.21
N ALA A 253 6.03 -4.36 -9.90
CA ALA A 253 6.88 -4.11 -8.74
C ALA A 253 6.13 -4.36 -7.43
N VAL A 254 4.89 -3.89 -7.31
CA VAL A 254 3.99 -4.16 -6.18
C VAL A 254 3.81 -5.67 -5.99
N GLN A 255 3.46 -6.40 -7.07
CA GLN A 255 3.30 -7.86 -7.01
C GLN A 255 4.57 -8.54 -6.51
N VAL A 256 5.73 -8.12 -7.00
CA VAL A 256 7.03 -8.69 -6.58
C VAL A 256 7.31 -8.41 -5.10
N CYS A 257 7.01 -7.22 -4.61
CA CYS A 257 7.16 -6.90 -3.19
C CYS A 257 6.26 -7.79 -2.31
N MET A 258 5.00 -7.99 -2.72
CA MET A 258 4.09 -8.91 -2.03
C MET A 258 4.59 -10.36 -2.08
N ASP A 259 5.07 -10.82 -3.24
CA ASP A 259 5.60 -12.18 -3.41
C ASP A 259 6.85 -12.43 -2.54
N ILE A 260 7.75 -11.45 -2.43
CA ILE A 260 8.93 -11.55 -1.56
C ILE A 260 8.48 -11.67 -0.10
N THR A 261 7.52 -10.84 0.31
CA THR A 261 7.00 -10.81 1.68
C THR A 261 6.29 -12.11 2.03
N GLN A 262 5.38 -12.57 1.18
CA GLN A 262 4.63 -13.80 1.42
C GLN A 262 5.56 -15.03 1.46
N LYS A 263 6.49 -15.14 0.52
CA LYS A 263 7.48 -16.24 0.51
C LYS A 263 8.38 -16.24 1.73
N TYR A 264 8.64 -15.09 2.32
CA TYR A 264 9.39 -15.01 3.57
C TYR A 264 8.54 -15.53 4.74
N LEU A 265 7.29 -15.08 4.84
CA LEU A 265 6.34 -15.56 5.86
C LEU A 265 6.10 -17.06 5.78
N ASP A 266 5.93 -17.61 4.57
CA ASP A 266 5.72 -19.05 4.34
C ASP A 266 6.91 -19.92 4.82
N LYS A 267 8.09 -19.33 5.00
CA LYS A 267 9.26 -20.04 5.58
C LYS A 267 9.34 -19.95 7.09
N MET A 268 8.63 -18.99 7.68
CA MET A 268 8.63 -18.77 9.12
C MET A 268 7.46 -19.52 9.80
N ALA A 269 6.42 -19.89 9.04
CA ALA A 269 5.30 -20.73 9.47
C ALA A 269 5.68 -22.22 9.40
#